data_101522b2c6feea306afa3d9b37902f23
#
_entry.id   101522b2c6feea306afa3d9b37902f23
#
_cell.length_a   1.000
_cell.length_b   1.000
_cell.length_c   1.000
_cell.angle_alpha   90.00
_cell.angle_beta   90.00
_cell.angle_gamma   90.00
#
_symmetry.space_group_name_H-M   'P 1'
#
loop_
_entity.id
_entity.type
_entity.pdbx_description
1 polymer ?
#
loop_
_entity_poly.entity_id
_entity_poly.type
_entity_poly.pdbx_seq_one_letter_code
_entity_poly.pdbx_strand_id
1 'polypeptide(L)'
;GPVLDREKVEIGLIEYLAGIGRYTIRFYGATADSTAPMKTRKDALVAAANFIAEFDERIKELGPDVTGMVGKLDITPNSNQFVPEYVEGKIEIRTFSKAIVENVDFKEMIEGLLEKAGEKFAIRTELQEIRRINYPNPTGPSIMNGDNVKKMQRICDELGYSHVLINNGTGHDSMIMTDFVDTNMIYVPSRNG
;
A
#
# COMPACT_ATOMS: atom_id res chain seq x y z
N GLY A 1 -9.31 19.05 1.49
CA GLY A 1 -8.52 18.17 2.36
C GLY A 1 -7.55 18.95 3.25
N PRO A 2 -6.85 18.33 4.19
CA PRO A 2 -6.05 19.04 5.21
C PRO A 2 -4.91 19.89 4.62
N VAL A 3 -4.40 19.55 3.44
CA VAL A 3 -3.35 20.35 2.78
C VAL A 3 -3.91 21.71 2.38
N LEU A 4 -5.04 21.75 1.66
CA LEU A 4 -5.64 23.00 1.22
C LEU A 4 -6.08 23.90 2.39
N ASP A 5 -6.61 23.29 3.46
CA ASP A 5 -7.03 24.04 4.66
C ASP A 5 -5.80 24.63 5.39
N ARG A 6 -4.72 23.88 5.53
CA ARG A 6 -3.46 24.33 6.13
C ARG A 6 -2.80 25.46 5.33
N GLU A 7 -2.72 25.30 4.03
CA GLU A 7 -2.11 26.27 3.11
C GLU A 7 -3.05 27.44 2.79
N LYS A 8 -4.31 27.39 3.25
CA LYS A 8 -5.36 28.38 2.95
C LYS A 8 -5.56 28.63 1.46
N VAL A 9 -5.52 27.56 0.67
CA VAL A 9 -5.62 27.58 -0.77
C VAL A 9 -6.98 27.06 -1.21
N GLU A 10 -7.60 27.72 -2.20
CA GLU A 10 -8.98 27.43 -2.65
C GLU A 10 -9.05 26.24 -3.58
N ILE A 11 -8.01 26.01 -4.41
CA ILE A 11 -8.02 24.97 -5.44
C ILE A 11 -6.77 24.11 -5.32
N GLY A 12 -6.97 22.78 -5.30
CA GLY A 12 -5.90 21.81 -5.47
C GLY A 12 -5.99 21.15 -6.84
N LEU A 13 -4.95 21.29 -7.65
CA LEU A 13 -4.85 20.64 -8.96
C LEU A 13 -4.02 19.37 -8.81
N ILE A 14 -4.58 18.24 -9.18
CA ILE A 14 -3.92 16.94 -9.02
C ILE A 14 -3.02 16.68 -10.22
N GLU A 15 -1.74 16.35 -9.95
CA GLU A 15 -0.79 15.90 -10.96
C GLU A 15 -0.74 14.37 -11.05
N TYR A 16 -0.71 13.69 -9.88
CA TYR A 16 -0.57 12.24 -9.79
C TYR A 16 -1.52 11.64 -8.74
N LEU A 17 -2.00 10.45 -9.03
CA LEU A 17 -2.64 9.55 -8.06
C LEU A 17 -1.71 8.38 -7.80
N ALA A 18 -1.53 7.99 -6.55
CA ALA A 18 -0.64 6.88 -6.18
C ALA A 18 -1.07 5.56 -6.81
N GLY A 19 -0.12 4.80 -7.29
CA GLY A 19 -0.31 3.39 -7.60
C GLY A 19 -0.56 2.60 -6.31
N ILE A 20 -1.39 1.54 -6.38
CA ILE A 20 -1.81 0.74 -5.22
C ILE A 20 -1.65 -0.74 -5.51
N GLY A 21 -0.85 -1.43 -4.69
CA GLY A 21 -0.73 -2.89 -4.65
C GLY A 21 -1.35 -3.46 -3.38
N ARG A 22 -2.08 -4.59 -3.49
CA ARG A 22 -2.69 -5.29 -2.36
C ARG A 22 -2.41 -6.77 -2.41
N TYR A 23 -2.05 -7.33 -1.24
CA TYR A 23 -1.68 -8.73 -1.09
C TYR A 23 -2.27 -9.32 0.18
N THR A 24 -2.54 -10.63 0.12
CA THR A 24 -2.81 -11.45 1.30
C THR A 24 -1.60 -12.34 1.54
N ILE A 25 -1.12 -12.37 2.76
CA ILE A 25 -0.05 -13.24 3.22
C ILE A 25 -0.60 -14.24 4.23
N ARG A 26 -0.10 -15.48 4.19
CA ARG A 26 -0.54 -16.54 5.11
C ARG A 26 0.66 -17.28 5.66
N PHE A 27 0.57 -17.62 6.94
CA PHE A 27 1.57 -18.39 7.68
C PHE A 27 0.89 -19.60 8.29
N TYR A 28 1.43 -20.79 8.03
CA TYR A 28 0.87 -22.06 8.48
C TYR A 28 1.86 -22.74 9.43
N GLY A 29 1.61 -22.64 10.70
CA GLY A 29 2.35 -23.29 11.79
C GLY A 29 1.66 -24.56 12.28
N ALA A 30 1.72 -24.77 13.58
CA ALA A 30 1.04 -25.88 14.27
C ALA A 30 0.63 -25.45 15.66
N THR A 31 -0.62 -25.75 16.04
CA THR A 31 -1.10 -25.56 17.41
C THR A 31 -0.30 -26.43 18.38
N ALA A 32 0.10 -25.84 19.48
CA ALA A 32 0.72 -26.52 20.62
C ALA A 32 0.30 -25.82 21.93
N ASP A 33 0.38 -26.53 23.05
CA ASP A 33 0.19 -25.91 24.35
C ASP A 33 1.29 -24.90 24.68
N SER A 34 0.97 -23.89 25.49
CA SER A 34 1.93 -22.85 25.90
C SER A 34 3.17 -23.39 26.62
N THR A 35 3.12 -24.60 27.14
CA THR A 35 4.24 -25.31 27.80
C THR A 35 5.12 -26.08 26.79
N ALA A 36 4.75 -26.19 25.50
CA ALA A 36 5.55 -26.86 24.52
C ALA A 36 6.96 -26.25 24.39
N PRO A 37 8.02 -27.07 24.22
CA PRO A 37 9.39 -26.58 24.17
C PRO A 37 9.58 -25.57 23.01
N MET A 38 10.24 -24.45 23.28
CA MET A 38 10.45 -23.36 22.29
C MET A 38 11.07 -23.84 20.97
N LYS A 39 12.03 -24.81 21.05
CA LYS A 39 12.76 -25.31 19.86
C LYS A 39 11.90 -26.13 18.88
N THR A 40 10.77 -26.65 19.32
CA THR A 40 9.90 -27.52 18.50
C THR A 40 8.64 -26.80 18.03
N ARG A 41 8.43 -25.56 18.46
CA ARG A 41 7.25 -24.78 18.06
C ARG A 41 7.31 -24.41 16.58
N LYS A 42 6.15 -24.47 15.95
CA LYS A 42 5.88 -23.93 14.62
C LYS A 42 4.89 -22.78 14.78
N ASP A 43 5.40 -21.66 15.30
CA ASP A 43 4.58 -20.50 15.69
C ASP A 43 4.36 -19.57 14.50
N ALA A 44 3.15 -19.60 13.95
CA ALA A 44 2.76 -18.77 12.81
C ALA A 44 2.79 -17.27 13.15
N LEU A 45 2.49 -16.89 14.39
CA LEU A 45 2.47 -15.49 14.79
C LEU A 45 3.88 -14.90 14.92
N VAL A 46 4.83 -15.66 15.47
CA VAL A 46 6.23 -15.21 15.56
C VAL A 46 6.83 -15.06 14.16
N ALA A 47 6.52 -15.98 13.24
CA ALA A 47 6.96 -15.87 11.85
C ALA A 47 6.33 -14.64 11.16
N ALA A 48 5.04 -14.39 11.36
CA ALA A 48 4.37 -13.21 10.83
C ALA A 48 4.95 -11.90 11.41
N ALA A 49 5.23 -11.85 12.71
CA ALA A 49 5.86 -10.69 13.34
C ALA A 49 7.26 -10.40 12.78
N ASN A 50 8.07 -11.43 12.55
CA ASN A 50 9.38 -11.29 11.92
C ASN A 50 9.25 -10.76 10.47
N PHE A 51 8.34 -11.32 9.68
CA PHE A 51 8.05 -10.85 8.33
C PHE A 51 7.62 -9.38 8.34
N ILE A 52 6.71 -8.97 9.23
CA ILE A 52 6.20 -7.60 9.30
C ILE A 52 7.33 -6.61 9.60
N ALA A 53 8.22 -6.94 10.52
CA ALA A 53 9.37 -6.09 10.84
C ALA A 53 10.33 -5.94 9.63
N GLU A 54 10.65 -7.03 8.95
CA GLU A 54 11.52 -7.00 7.78
C GLU A 54 10.85 -6.31 6.58
N PHE A 55 9.53 -6.49 6.40
CA PHE A 55 8.76 -5.79 5.38
C PHE A 55 8.76 -4.26 5.61
N ASP A 56 8.54 -3.81 6.84
CA ASP A 56 8.57 -2.39 7.19
C ASP A 56 9.93 -1.75 6.87
N GLU A 57 11.03 -2.42 7.25
CA GLU A 57 12.39 -1.95 6.93
C GLU A 57 12.63 -1.93 5.40
N ARG A 58 12.18 -2.96 4.69
CA ARG A 58 12.34 -3.02 3.23
C ARG A 58 11.56 -1.92 2.50
N ILE A 59 10.36 -1.57 2.96
CA ILE A 59 9.59 -0.44 2.42
C ILE A 59 10.32 0.89 2.65
N LYS A 60 10.89 1.09 3.84
CA LYS A 60 11.67 2.30 4.14
C LYS A 60 12.90 2.49 3.24
N GLU A 61 13.58 1.39 2.89
CA GLU A 61 14.73 1.41 1.98
C GLU A 61 14.38 1.87 0.55
N LEU A 62 13.12 1.68 0.12
CA LEU A 62 12.65 2.16 -1.19
C LEU A 62 12.50 3.67 -1.29
N GLY A 63 12.57 4.37 -0.16
CA GLY A 63 12.54 5.83 -0.11
C GLY A 63 11.16 6.44 0.13
N PRO A 64 11.07 7.78 0.12
CA PRO A 64 9.88 8.50 0.59
C PRO A 64 8.66 8.40 -0.35
N ASP A 65 8.86 7.98 -1.59
CA ASP A 65 7.78 7.86 -2.59
C ASP A 65 7.00 6.55 -2.49
N VAL A 66 7.35 5.69 -1.52
CA VAL A 66 6.67 4.41 -1.26
C VAL A 66 6.19 4.37 0.18
N THR A 67 4.99 3.89 0.37
CA THR A 67 4.46 3.52 1.68
C THR A 67 3.92 2.10 1.63
N GLY A 68 4.08 1.36 2.71
CA GLY A 68 3.56 0.01 2.81
C GLY A 68 3.17 -0.30 4.25
N MET A 69 2.15 -1.14 4.41
CA MET A 69 1.74 -1.58 5.75
C MET A 69 1.09 -2.96 5.70
N VAL A 70 1.16 -3.66 6.81
CA VAL A 70 0.28 -4.79 7.13
C VAL A 70 -0.84 -4.24 8.01
N GLY A 71 -1.99 -3.97 7.40
CA GLY A 71 -3.11 -3.27 8.06
C GLY A 71 -4.10 -4.18 8.78
N LYS A 72 -3.99 -5.51 8.61
CA LYS A 72 -4.88 -6.49 9.25
C LYS A 72 -4.14 -7.77 9.52
N LEU A 73 -4.41 -8.39 10.69
CA LEU A 73 -3.99 -9.74 11.05
C LEU A 73 -5.18 -10.51 11.66
N ASP A 74 -5.43 -11.69 11.10
CA ASP A 74 -6.34 -12.69 11.67
C ASP A 74 -5.50 -13.85 12.18
N ILE A 75 -5.70 -14.27 13.43
CA ILE A 75 -4.86 -15.24 14.16
C ILE A 75 -5.73 -16.41 14.65
N THR A 76 -5.26 -17.64 14.46
CA THR A 76 -5.95 -18.85 14.93
C THR A 76 -4.98 -19.81 15.60
N PRO A 77 -5.33 -20.38 16.77
CA PRO A 77 -6.32 -19.87 17.70
C PRO A 77 -5.83 -18.56 18.34
N ASN A 78 -6.66 -17.58 18.46
CA ASN A 78 -6.33 -16.32 19.13
C ASN A 78 -6.52 -16.49 20.64
N SER A 79 -5.59 -17.16 21.28
CA SER A 79 -5.63 -17.61 22.68
C SER A 79 -4.29 -17.43 23.37
N ASN A 80 -4.31 -17.09 24.65
CA ASN A 80 -3.10 -17.00 25.49
C ASN A 80 -2.56 -18.36 25.96
N GLN A 81 -3.23 -19.47 25.66
CA GLN A 81 -2.87 -20.82 26.10
C GLN A 81 -2.27 -21.69 24.99
N PHE A 82 -2.40 -21.28 23.73
CA PHE A 82 -1.97 -22.06 22.59
C PHE A 82 -1.06 -21.29 21.63
N VAL A 83 -0.07 -21.98 21.08
CA VAL A 83 0.76 -21.48 19.98
C VAL A 83 -0.13 -21.33 18.74
N PRO A 84 -0.13 -20.16 18.07
CA PRO A 84 -0.90 -19.97 16.86
C PRO A 84 -0.46 -20.86 15.70
N GLU A 85 -1.41 -21.56 15.11
CA GLU A 85 -1.19 -22.44 13.95
C GLU A 85 -1.39 -21.71 12.60
N TYR A 86 -2.12 -20.59 12.61
CA TYR A 86 -2.43 -19.87 11.39
C TYR A 86 -2.48 -18.37 11.61
N VAL A 87 -1.88 -17.63 10.69
CA VAL A 87 -2.02 -16.17 10.60
C VAL A 87 -2.28 -15.77 9.16
N GLU A 88 -3.31 -14.94 8.94
CA GLU A 88 -3.54 -14.25 7.66
C GLU A 88 -3.34 -12.74 7.86
N GLY A 89 -2.53 -12.13 6.99
CA GLY A 89 -2.30 -10.69 6.96
C GLY A 89 -2.72 -10.06 5.64
N LYS A 90 -3.08 -8.77 5.69
CA LYS A 90 -3.38 -7.95 4.50
C LYS A 90 -2.35 -6.84 4.37
N ILE A 91 -1.68 -6.82 3.22
CA ILE A 91 -0.71 -5.79 2.84
C ILE A 91 -1.35 -4.81 1.89
N GLU A 92 -1.04 -3.52 2.07
CA GLU A 92 -1.24 -2.48 1.07
C GLU A 92 0.08 -1.73 0.86
N ILE A 93 0.47 -1.54 -0.40
CA ILE A 93 1.61 -0.72 -0.83
C ILE A 93 1.09 0.40 -1.71
N ARG A 94 1.59 1.61 -1.52
CA ARG A 94 1.31 2.77 -2.38
C ARG A 94 2.60 3.42 -2.84
N THR A 95 2.63 3.89 -4.08
CA THR A 95 3.77 4.63 -4.61
C THR A 95 3.34 5.75 -5.56
N PHE A 96 4.07 6.87 -5.50
CA PHE A 96 3.98 7.97 -6.47
C PHE A 96 5.06 7.87 -7.56
N SER A 97 5.97 6.89 -7.47
CA SER A 97 7.10 6.75 -8.36
C SER A 97 6.84 5.67 -9.42
N LYS A 98 6.70 6.09 -10.68
CA LYS A 98 6.66 5.18 -11.82
C LYS A 98 7.95 4.36 -11.94
N ALA A 99 9.10 5.00 -11.70
CA ALA A 99 10.40 4.33 -11.73
C ALA A 99 10.50 3.18 -10.71
N ILE A 100 9.91 3.33 -9.54
CA ILE A 100 9.87 2.24 -8.55
C ILE A 100 9.03 1.08 -9.07
N VAL A 101 7.83 1.34 -9.61
CA VAL A 101 6.97 0.27 -10.16
C VAL A 101 7.65 -0.46 -11.33
N GLU A 102 8.44 0.23 -12.15
CA GLU A 102 9.17 -0.35 -13.28
C GLU A 102 10.40 -1.17 -12.85
N ASN A 103 11.00 -0.88 -11.71
CA ASN A 103 12.25 -1.49 -11.25
C ASN A 103 12.11 -2.40 -10.02
N VAL A 104 10.99 -2.38 -9.33
CA VAL A 104 10.74 -3.20 -8.14
C VAL A 104 9.54 -4.11 -8.37
N ASP A 105 9.79 -5.40 -8.45
CA ASP A 105 8.71 -6.39 -8.37
C ASP A 105 8.31 -6.58 -6.90
N PHE A 106 7.26 -5.91 -6.49
CA PHE A 106 6.74 -6.00 -5.13
C PHE A 106 6.27 -7.41 -4.75
N LYS A 107 5.79 -8.17 -5.73
CA LYS A 107 5.39 -9.55 -5.50
C LYS A 107 6.61 -10.41 -5.17
N GLU A 108 7.65 -10.36 -6.01
CA GLU A 108 8.91 -11.08 -5.78
C GLU A 108 9.55 -10.65 -4.45
N MET A 109 9.56 -9.36 -4.14
CA MET A 109 10.06 -8.85 -2.86
C MET A 109 9.33 -9.47 -1.66
N ILE A 110 7.99 -9.51 -1.70
CA ILE A 110 7.18 -10.09 -0.62
C ILE A 110 7.39 -11.61 -0.55
N GLU A 111 7.43 -12.31 -1.69
CA GLU A 111 7.70 -13.76 -1.76
C GLU A 111 9.03 -14.10 -1.12
N GLY A 112 10.10 -13.35 -1.42
CA GLY A 112 11.42 -13.55 -0.81
C GLY A 112 11.43 -13.35 0.71
N LEU A 113 10.70 -12.37 1.23
CA LEU A 113 10.54 -12.16 2.68
C LEU A 113 9.74 -13.29 3.34
N LEU A 114 8.70 -13.79 2.66
CA LEU A 114 7.89 -14.91 3.14
C LEU A 114 8.69 -16.22 3.18
N GLU A 115 9.48 -16.51 2.13
CA GLU A 115 10.37 -17.67 2.05
C GLU A 115 11.38 -17.65 3.21
N LYS A 116 12.06 -16.52 3.42
CA LYS A 116 12.99 -16.33 4.53
C LYS A 116 12.35 -16.57 5.90
N ALA A 117 11.13 -16.06 6.12
CA ALA A 117 10.38 -16.31 7.35
C ALA A 117 9.98 -17.78 7.47
N GLY A 118 9.53 -18.41 6.37
CA GLY A 118 9.18 -19.82 6.33
C GLY A 118 10.33 -20.74 6.70
N GLU A 119 11.51 -20.52 6.13
CA GLU A 119 12.73 -21.26 6.44
C GLU A 119 13.16 -21.09 7.89
N LYS A 120 13.23 -19.84 8.37
CA LYS A 120 13.66 -19.49 9.73
C LYS A 120 12.81 -20.15 10.82
N PHE A 121 11.52 -20.26 10.61
CA PHE A 121 10.56 -20.79 11.59
C PHE A 121 10.05 -22.20 11.25
N ALA A 122 10.55 -22.82 10.17
CA ALA A 122 10.15 -24.14 9.67
C ALA A 122 8.63 -24.28 9.48
N ILE A 123 8.01 -23.27 8.86
CA ILE A 123 6.59 -23.22 8.55
C ILE A 123 6.35 -22.96 7.05
N ARG A 124 5.15 -23.30 6.58
CA ARG A 124 4.71 -22.95 5.22
C ARG A 124 4.20 -21.52 5.20
N THR A 125 4.53 -20.79 4.14
CA THR A 125 3.99 -19.45 3.85
C THR A 125 3.31 -19.44 2.48
N GLU A 126 2.43 -18.46 2.27
CA GLU A 126 1.71 -18.30 1.01
C GLU A 126 1.46 -16.81 0.75
N LEU A 127 1.63 -16.41 -0.52
CA LEU A 127 1.25 -15.10 -1.03
C LEU A 127 0.06 -15.23 -1.98
N GLN A 128 -0.92 -14.36 -1.81
CA GLN A 128 -1.99 -14.17 -2.77
C GLN A 128 -2.06 -12.69 -3.15
N GLU A 129 -1.83 -12.41 -4.41
CA GLU A 129 -2.03 -11.08 -4.98
C GLU A 129 -3.54 -10.79 -5.13
N ILE A 130 -3.98 -9.64 -4.63
CA ILE A 130 -5.38 -9.20 -4.81
C ILE A 130 -5.43 -8.33 -6.07
N ARG A 131 -5.77 -8.95 -7.20
CA ARG A 131 -5.96 -8.24 -8.47
C ARG A 131 -7.35 -7.62 -8.53
N ARG A 132 -7.44 -6.35 -8.93
CA ARG A 132 -8.69 -5.82 -9.44
C ARG A 132 -8.94 -6.38 -10.84
N ILE A 133 -10.19 -6.70 -11.14
CA ILE A 133 -10.59 -7.15 -12.48
C ILE A 133 -10.10 -6.09 -13.49
N ASN A 134 -9.32 -6.52 -14.49
CA ASN A 134 -8.74 -5.71 -15.55
C ASN A 134 -7.59 -4.74 -15.19
N TYR A 135 -7.02 -4.82 -13.98
CA TYR A 135 -5.87 -4.00 -13.62
C TYR A 135 -4.70 -4.86 -13.12
N PRO A 136 -3.47 -4.63 -13.62
CA PRO A 136 -2.28 -5.22 -13.03
C PRO A 136 -2.09 -4.67 -11.60
N ASN A 137 -1.49 -5.47 -10.73
CA ASN A 137 -1.14 -5.07 -9.39
C ASN A 137 0.38 -5.22 -9.18
N PRO A 138 1.09 -4.21 -8.69
CA PRO A 138 0.59 -2.87 -8.40
C PRO A 138 0.34 -2.08 -9.69
N THR A 139 -0.69 -1.25 -9.68
CA THR A 139 -0.85 -0.23 -10.71
C THR A 139 0.15 0.89 -10.44
N GLY A 140 0.85 1.36 -11.45
CA GLY A 140 1.68 2.56 -11.35
C GLY A 140 0.85 3.79 -10.98
N PRO A 141 1.50 4.91 -10.66
CA PRO A 141 0.79 6.16 -10.43
C PRO A 141 0.06 6.58 -11.70
N SER A 142 -1.20 7.01 -11.55
CA SER A 142 -1.97 7.58 -12.66
C SER A 142 -1.60 9.05 -12.81
N ILE A 143 -1.13 9.40 -14.00
CA ILE A 143 -0.68 10.76 -14.33
C ILE A 143 -1.84 11.51 -14.96
N MET A 144 -2.18 12.68 -14.42
CA MET A 144 -3.19 13.55 -14.99
C MET A 144 -2.65 14.22 -16.27
N ASN A 145 -3.56 14.63 -17.18
CA ASN A 145 -3.15 15.32 -18.40
C ASN A 145 -2.48 16.67 -18.08
N GLY A 146 -1.17 16.77 -18.34
CA GLY A 146 -0.35 17.92 -17.95
C GLY A 146 -0.73 19.22 -18.68
N ASP A 147 -1.20 19.16 -19.91
CA ASP A 147 -1.64 20.37 -20.65
C ASP A 147 -2.94 20.91 -20.08
N ASN A 148 -3.85 20.04 -19.65
CA ASN A 148 -5.07 20.46 -18.97
C ASN A 148 -4.75 21.01 -17.56
N VAL A 149 -3.78 20.42 -16.83
CA VAL A 149 -3.31 20.99 -15.54
C VAL A 149 -2.81 22.42 -15.74
N LYS A 150 -1.96 22.68 -16.74
CA LYS A 150 -1.48 24.03 -17.08
C LYS A 150 -2.61 25.00 -17.47
N LYS A 151 -3.63 24.51 -18.21
CA LYS A 151 -4.81 25.31 -18.53
C LYS A 151 -5.59 25.69 -17.26
N MET A 152 -5.79 24.74 -16.38
CA MET A 152 -6.48 24.98 -15.11
C MET A 152 -5.73 25.97 -14.22
N GLN A 153 -4.39 25.90 -14.15
CA GLN A 153 -3.57 26.89 -13.45
C GLN A 153 -3.82 28.31 -14.01
N ARG A 154 -3.74 28.49 -15.32
CA ARG A 154 -4.02 29.79 -15.96
C ARG A 154 -5.42 30.30 -15.66
N ILE A 155 -6.45 29.43 -15.71
CA ILE A 155 -7.82 29.79 -15.37
C ILE A 155 -7.94 30.23 -13.91
N CYS A 156 -7.26 29.55 -12.99
CA CYS A 156 -7.21 29.97 -11.59
C CYS A 156 -6.61 31.36 -11.44
N ASP A 157 -5.49 31.62 -12.13
CA ASP A 157 -4.84 32.94 -12.12
C ASP A 157 -5.74 34.04 -12.68
N GLU A 158 -6.40 33.78 -13.84
CA GLU A 158 -7.33 34.72 -14.49
C GLU A 158 -8.56 35.03 -13.60
N LEU A 159 -9.06 34.06 -12.84
CA LEU A 159 -10.20 34.21 -11.97
C LEU A 159 -9.84 34.66 -10.55
N GLY A 160 -8.54 34.76 -10.24
CA GLY A 160 -8.04 35.19 -8.92
C GLY A 160 -8.14 34.12 -7.85
N TYR A 161 -8.27 32.84 -8.19
CA TYR A 161 -8.27 31.74 -7.23
C TYR A 161 -6.84 31.35 -6.83
N SER A 162 -6.60 31.25 -5.55
CA SER A 162 -5.38 30.65 -5.02
C SER A 162 -5.36 29.14 -5.33
N HIS A 163 -4.24 28.63 -5.84
CA HIS A 163 -4.15 27.23 -6.21
C HIS A 163 -2.79 26.61 -5.88
N VAL A 164 -2.75 25.28 -5.80
CA VAL A 164 -1.54 24.49 -5.55
C VAL A 164 -1.60 23.17 -6.30
N LEU A 165 -0.42 22.71 -6.79
CA LEU A 165 -0.28 21.38 -7.35
C LEU A 165 -0.13 20.37 -6.21
N ILE A 166 -0.86 19.28 -6.26
CA ILE A 166 -0.83 18.24 -5.22
C ILE A 166 -0.85 16.84 -5.83
N ASN A 167 -0.16 15.93 -5.14
CA ASN A 167 -0.25 14.50 -5.39
C ASN A 167 -1.20 13.86 -4.37
N ASN A 168 -1.99 12.89 -4.79
CA ASN A 168 -2.96 12.24 -3.92
C ASN A 168 -2.68 10.75 -3.75
N GLY A 169 -2.57 10.31 -2.49
CA GLY A 169 -2.36 8.90 -2.13
C GLY A 169 -3.63 8.05 -2.13
N THR A 170 -4.81 8.66 -2.29
CA THR A 170 -6.10 7.94 -2.24
C THR A 170 -6.51 7.49 -3.64
N GLY A 171 -7.09 6.27 -3.73
CA GLY A 171 -7.64 5.78 -4.99
C GLY A 171 -8.91 6.53 -5.40
N HIS A 172 -9.03 6.82 -6.71
CA HIS A 172 -10.17 7.51 -7.32
C HIS A 172 -10.54 6.86 -8.66
N ASP A 173 -11.76 7.05 -9.12
CA ASP A 173 -12.21 6.57 -10.43
C ASP A 173 -11.40 7.18 -11.58
N SER A 174 -10.85 8.38 -11.37
CA SER A 174 -9.93 9.02 -12.30
C SER A 174 -8.71 8.14 -12.65
N MET A 175 -8.25 7.27 -11.73
CA MET A 175 -7.17 6.31 -12.01
C MET A 175 -7.53 5.35 -13.14
N ILE A 176 -8.79 5.00 -13.24
CA ILE A 176 -9.32 4.11 -14.28
C ILE A 176 -9.50 4.89 -15.58
N MET A 177 -10.01 6.09 -15.47
CA MET A 177 -10.32 6.93 -16.64
C MET A 177 -9.08 7.39 -17.40
N THR A 178 -7.92 7.53 -16.72
CA THR A 178 -6.66 7.93 -17.39
C THR A 178 -6.21 6.97 -18.50
N ASP A 179 -6.66 5.71 -18.47
CA ASP A 179 -6.34 4.73 -19.49
C ASP A 179 -7.18 4.89 -20.78
N PHE A 180 -8.26 5.66 -20.71
CA PHE A 180 -9.22 5.79 -21.81
C PHE A 180 -9.34 7.20 -22.35
N VAL A 181 -9.20 8.21 -21.48
CA VAL A 181 -9.39 9.62 -21.84
C VAL A 181 -8.45 10.52 -21.04
N ASP A 182 -8.18 11.70 -21.58
CA ASP A 182 -7.50 12.78 -20.88
C ASP A 182 -8.30 13.16 -19.62
N THR A 183 -7.76 12.84 -18.47
CA THR A 183 -8.46 12.97 -17.17
C THR A 183 -7.72 13.94 -16.27
N ASN A 184 -8.47 14.73 -15.53
CA ASN A 184 -7.95 15.64 -14.51
C ASN A 184 -8.83 15.64 -13.26
N MET A 185 -8.24 16.05 -12.14
CA MET A 185 -8.93 16.18 -10.86
C MET A 185 -8.66 17.51 -10.21
N ILE A 186 -9.70 18.07 -9.62
CA ILE A 186 -9.66 19.31 -8.83
C ILE A 186 -10.13 19.00 -7.42
N TYR A 187 -9.38 19.45 -6.43
CA TYR A 187 -9.77 19.44 -5.04
C TYR A 187 -10.17 20.83 -4.56
N VAL A 188 -11.17 20.85 -3.71
CA VAL A 188 -11.58 22.04 -2.96
C VAL A 188 -11.38 21.79 -1.46
N PRO A 189 -11.23 22.85 -0.64
CA PRO A 189 -11.19 22.72 0.81
C PRO A 189 -12.45 22.03 1.32
N SER A 190 -12.25 21.08 2.24
CA SER A 190 -13.35 20.40 2.93
C SER A 190 -12.97 20.25 4.39
N ARG A 191 -13.85 20.66 5.30
CA ARG A 191 -13.73 20.48 6.74
C ARG A 191 -14.70 19.38 7.18
N ASN A 192 -14.16 18.38 7.89
CA ASN A 192 -14.93 17.25 8.41
C ASN A 192 -15.58 16.34 7.32
N GLY A 193 -15.03 16.31 6.13
CA GLY A 193 -15.48 15.45 5.03
C GLY A 193 -16.45 16.12 4.09
#